data_8c827c241b463ead6538aa44110e74a8
#
_entry.id   8c827c241b463ead6538aa44110e74a8
#
_cell.length_a   1.000
_cell.length_b   1.000
_cell.length_c   1.000
_cell.angle_alpha   90.00
_cell.angle_beta   90.00
_cell.angle_gamma   90.00
#
_symmetry.space_group_name_H-M   'P 1'
#
loop_
_entity.id
_entity.type
_entity.pdbx_description
1 polymer ?
#
loop_
_entity_poly.entity_id
_entity_poly.type
_entity_poly.pdbx_seq_one_letter_code
_entity_poly.pdbx_strand_id
1 'polypeptide(L)'
;MKLLCDEDIGTGVPRALYAVAREARSMIDLGWRTYSDTQWLTLAGQGDWLIFSKNKRMLLAQDERDTIIREKLGIVFLTTGNDHPYDVLQGLLAKWETLDLLQETLERPFARFLSPNGRIASQFRQFKL
;
A
#
# COMPACT_ATOMS: atom_id res chain seq x y z
N MET A 1 -1.90 -0.88 -12.87
CA MET A 1 -1.39 -0.96 -11.48
C MET A 1 -1.90 -2.20 -10.79
N LYS A 2 -1.07 -2.81 -9.97
CA LYS A 2 -1.45 -3.90 -9.08
C LYS A 2 -1.30 -3.42 -7.65
N LEU A 3 -2.37 -3.47 -6.87
CA LEU A 3 -2.38 -3.03 -5.47
C LEU A 3 -2.26 -4.22 -4.53
N LEU A 4 -1.24 -4.22 -3.70
CA LEU A 4 -1.06 -5.23 -2.65
C LEU A 4 -1.50 -4.64 -1.31
N CYS A 5 -2.53 -5.22 -0.72
CA CYS A 5 -3.01 -4.80 0.59
C CYS A 5 -2.34 -5.61 1.69
N ASP A 6 -1.70 -4.91 2.62
CA ASP A 6 -1.08 -5.51 3.80
C ASP A 6 -2.16 -6.21 4.66
N GLU A 7 -1.72 -7.11 5.53
CA GLU A 7 -2.60 -7.87 6.41
C GLU A 7 -3.54 -6.97 7.22
N ASP A 8 -3.05 -5.80 7.65
CA ASP A 8 -3.82 -4.86 8.47
C ASP A 8 -5.00 -4.20 7.73
N ILE A 9 -5.05 -4.30 6.40
CA ILE A 9 -6.18 -3.85 5.59
C ILE A 9 -7.30 -4.90 5.57
N GLY A 10 -6.97 -6.17 5.81
CA GLY A 10 -7.91 -7.26 5.70
C GLY A 10 -8.09 -7.73 4.27
N THR A 11 -9.10 -8.57 4.05
CA THR A 11 -9.35 -9.18 2.73
C THR A 11 -10.55 -8.59 1.99
N GLY A 12 -11.48 -7.95 2.70
CA GLY A 12 -12.74 -7.48 2.11
C GLY A 12 -12.53 -6.38 1.06
N VAL A 13 -11.71 -5.39 1.36
CA VAL A 13 -11.46 -4.28 0.44
C VAL A 13 -10.75 -4.76 -0.84
N PRO A 14 -9.63 -5.48 -0.78
CA PRO A 14 -8.99 -5.95 -2.01
C PRO A 14 -9.86 -6.92 -2.82
N ARG A 15 -10.65 -7.77 -2.16
CA ARG A 15 -11.58 -8.66 -2.89
C ARG A 15 -12.67 -7.88 -3.61
N ALA A 16 -13.21 -6.84 -2.99
CA ALA A 16 -14.21 -5.97 -3.61
C ALA A 16 -13.63 -5.23 -4.83
N LEU A 17 -12.42 -4.70 -4.71
CA LEU A 17 -11.71 -4.05 -5.83
C LEU A 17 -11.52 -5.03 -6.98
N TYR A 18 -11.06 -6.23 -6.70
CA TYR A 18 -10.84 -7.26 -7.71
C TYR A 18 -12.15 -7.61 -8.44
N ALA A 19 -13.24 -7.70 -7.68
CA ALA A 19 -14.56 -8.03 -8.25
C ALA A 19 -15.05 -6.97 -9.26
N VAL A 20 -14.58 -5.73 -9.14
CA VAL A 20 -14.95 -4.65 -10.07
C VAL A 20 -13.81 -4.29 -11.04
N ALA A 21 -12.95 -5.26 -11.33
CA ALA A 21 -11.84 -5.15 -12.29
C ALA A 21 -10.79 -4.11 -11.91
N ARG A 22 -10.58 -3.91 -10.62
CA ARG A 22 -9.43 -3.15 -10.08
C ARG A 22 -8.46 -4.15 -9.48
N GLU A 23 -7.31 -4.38 -10.11
CA GLU A 23 -6.39 -5.43 -9.69
C GLU A 23 -5.80 -5.13 -8.32
N ALA A 24 -6.34 -5.78 -7.31
CA ALA A 24 -5.91 -5.70 -5.93
C ALA A 24 -5.93 -7.09 -5.31
N ARG A 25 -4.96 -7.35 -4.45
CA ARG A 25 -4.85 -8.62 -3.73
C ARG A 25 -4.45 -8.35 -2.30
N SER A 26 -4.96 -9.16 -1.40
CA SER A 26 -4.48 -9.23 -0.03
C SER A 26 -3.23 -10.12 0.03
N MET A 27 -2.26 -9.74 0.85
CA MET A 27 -1.13 -10.63 1.14
C MET A 27 -1.61 -11.94 1.76
N ILE A 28 -2.76 -11.93 2.46
CA ILE A 28 -3.39 -13.13 3.01
C ILE A 28 -3.81 -14.07 1.87
N ASP A 29 -4.51 -13.55 0.86
CA ASP A 29 -4.98 -14.34 -0.27
C ASP A 29 -3.82 -14.83 -1.16
N LEU A 30 -2.69 -14.12 -1.17
CA LEU A 30 -1.49 -14.57 -1.87
C LEU A 30 -0.71 -15.65 -1.12
N GLY A 31 -1.11 -15.96 0.11
CA GLY A 31 -0.42 -16.95 0.93
C GLY A 31 0.84 -16.41 1.60
N TRP A 32 0.99 -15.09 1.73
CA TRP A 32 2.20 -14.46 2.27
C TRP A 32 2.11 -14.12 3.76
N ARG A 33 1.02 -14.48 4.40
CA ARG A 33 0.72 -14.09 5.78
C ARG A 33 1.79 -14.53 6.78
N THR A 34 2.42 -15.68 6.54
CA THR A 34 3.45 -16.23 7.43
C THR A 34 4.85 -15.71 7.14
N TYR A 35 5.02 -14.95 6.08
CA TYR A 35 6.32 -14.40 5.73
C TYR A 35 6.69 -13.23 6.64
N SER A 36 7.99 -13.05 6.88
CA SER A 36 8.47 -11.85 7.56
C SER A 36 8.20 -10.61 6.70
N ASP A 37 8.21 -9.43 7.33
CA ASP A 37 7.99 -8.18 6.60
C ASP A 37 9.02 -7.98 5.49
N THR A 38 10.29 -8.31 5.74
CA THR A 38 11.32 -8.17 4.71
C THR A 38 11.12 -9.16 3.56
N GLN A 39 10.60 -10.36 3.83
CA GLN A 39 10.32 -11.36 2.79
C GLN A 39 9.19 -10.91 1.88
N TRP A 40 8.04 -10.51 2.44
CA TRP A 40 6.92 -10.12 1.59
C TRP A 40 7.16 -8.78 0.88
N LEU A 41 7.91 -7.85 1.50
CA LEU A 41 8.31 -6.61 0.83
C LEU A 41 9.20 -6.90 -0.39
N THR A 42 10.12 -7.84 -0.29
CA THR A 42 10.95 -8.26 -1.40
C THR A 42 10.11 -8.84 -2.54
N LEU A 43 9.16 -9.73 -2.21
CA LEU A 43 8.25 -10.30 -3.21
C LEU A 43 7.37 -9.23 -3.87
N ALA A 44 6.92 -8.25 -3.09
CA ALA A 44 6.15 -7.14 -3.63
C ALA A 44 6.93 -6.34 -4.66
N GLY A 45 8.21 -6.10 -4.40
CA GLY A 45 9.09 -5.42 -5.35
C GLY A 45 9.29 -6.23 -6.63
N GLN A 46 9.47 -7.52 -6.52
CA GLN A 46 9.63 -8.40 -7.67
C GLN A 46 8.36 -8.46 -8.53
N GLY A 47 7.20 -8.31 -7.92
CA GLY A 47 5.91 -8.32 -8.62
C GLY A 47 5.42 -6.95 -9.10
N ASP A 48 6.17 -5.90 -8.86
CA ASP A 48 5.81 -4.52 -9.20
C ASP A 48 4.48 -4.07 -8.57
N TRP A 49 4.26 -4.47 -7.33
CA TRP A 49 3.07 -4.09 -6.58
C TRP A 49 3.20 -2.69 -5.98
N LEU A 50 2.11 -1.92 -6.03
CA LEU A 50 1.95 -0.76 -5.14
C LEU A 50 1.39 -1.28 -3.82
N ILE A 51 2.07 -0.98 -2.72
CA ILE A 51 1.69 -1.48 -1.40
C ILE A 51 0.72 -0.50 -0.73
N PHE A 52 -0.34 -1.03 -0.14
CA PHE A 52 -1.30 -0.28 0.66
C PHE A 52 -1.35 -0.85 2.07
N SER A 53 -1.04 -0.05 3.07
CA SER A 53 -0.87 -0.49 4.46
C SER A 53 -1.28 0.59 5.45
N LYS A 54 -1.56 0.20 6.68
CA LYS A 54 -1.71 1.12 7.83
C LYS A 54 -0.43 1.25 8.63
N ASN A 55 0.55 0.39 8.40
CA ASN A 55 1.75 0.27 9.22
C ASN A 55 2.85 1.25 8.81
N LYS A 56 2.68 2.51 9.19
CA LYS A 56 3.68 3.55 8.91
C LYS A 56 5.03 3.30 9.58
N ARG A 57 5.07 2.45 10.61
CA ARG A 57 6.30 2.14 11.34
C ARG A 57 7.34 1.41 10.48
N MET A 58 6.91 0.77 9.38
CA MET A 58 7.87 0.15 8.47
C MET A 58 8.84 1.16 7.85
N LEU A 59 8.51 2.44 7.82
CA LEU A 59 9.44 3.48 7.38
C LEU A 59 10.52 3.80 8.42
N LEU A 60 10.33 3.39 9.67
CA LEU A 60 11.25 3.63 10.78
C LEU A 60 12.05 2.40 11.17
N ALA A 61 11.53 1.22 10.91
CA ALA A 61 12.22 -0.03 11.21
C ALA A 61 13.33 -0.26 10.17
N GLN A 62 14.57 -0.39 10.65
CA GLN A 62 15.75 -0.38 9.79
C GLN A 62 15.70 -1.43 8.67
N ASP A 63 15.39 -2.68 9.01
CA ASP A 63 15.39 -3.76 8.03
C ASP A 63 14.31 -3.59 6.96
N GLU A 64 13.13 -3.16 7.38
CA GLU A 64 12.01 -2.90 6.48
C GLU A 64 12.31 -1.70 5.59
N ARG A 65 12.82 -0.60 6.18
CA ARG A 65 13.23 0.58 5.44
C ARG A 65 14.28 0.26 4.38
N ASP A 66 15.31 -0.49 4.74
CA ASP A 66 16.37 -0.90 3.82
C ASP A 66 15.80 -1.73 2.66
N THR A 67 14.85 -2.61 2.94
CA THR A 67 14.18 -3.41 1.93
C THR A 67 13.35 -2.54 0.99
N ILE A 68 12.60 -1.58 1.52
CA ILE A 68 11.81 -0.64 0.74
C ILE A 68 12.71 0.13 -0.24
N ILE A 69 13.85 0.60 0.22
CA ILE A 69 14.80 1.34 -0.60
C ILE A 69 15.44 0.44 -1.65
N ARG A 70 15.91 -0.74 -1.24
CA ARG A 70 16.58 -1.68 -2.13
C ARG A 70 15.66 -2.16 -3.25
N GLU A 71 14.43 -2.51 -2.91
CA GLU A 71 13.44 -3.02 -3.87
C GLU A 71 12.69 -1.91 -4.61
N LYS A 72 12.98 -0.66 -4.31
CA LYS A 72 12.37 0.51 -4.96
C LYS A 72 10.84 0.44 -4.92
N LEU A 73 10.30 0.32 -3.71
CA LEU A 73 8.86 0.14 -3.51
C LEU A 73 8.13 1.48 -3.53
N GLY A 74 6.90 1.47 -4.05
CA GLY A 74 5.92 2.52 -3.82
C GLY A 74 4.95 2.06 -2.74
N ILE A 75 4.69 2.89 -1.76
CA ILE A 75 3.79 2.57 -0.66
C ILE A 75 2.83 3.72 -0.42
N VAL A 76 1.56 3.37 -0.25
CA VAL A 76 0.52 4.28 0.17
C VAL A 76 0.02 3.82 1.53
N PHE A 77 0.04 4.72 2.51
CA PHE A 77 -0.42 4.44 3.85
C PHE A 77 -1.80 5.05 4.08
N LEU A 78 -2.69 4.25 4.66
CA LEU A 78 -3.96 4.77 5.15
C LEU A 78 -3.69 5.52 6.45
N THR A 79 -4.07 6.80 6.50
CA THR A 79 -3.90 7.60 7.72
C THR A 79 -4.95 7.24 8.76
N THR A 80 -4.70 7.65 9.99
CA THR A 80 -5.63 7.43 11.11
C THR A 80 -6.95 8.15 10.88
N GLY A 81 -8.01 7.65 11.50
CA GLY A 81 -9.36 8.17 11.39
C GLY A 81 -10.34 7.05 11.12
N ASN A 82 -11.37 7.32 10.33
CA ASN A 82 -12.35 6.32 9.96
C ASN A 82 -11.75 5.34 8.94
N ASP A 83 -11.41 4.15 9.39
CA ASP A 83 -10.87 3.08 8.57
C ASP A 83 -11.90 1.97 8.28
N HIS A 84 -13.17 2.29 8.39
CA HIS A 84 -14.23 1.36 8.05
C HIS A 84 -14.07 0.86 6.61
N PRO A 85 -14.19 -0.44 6.33
CA PRO A 85 -13.93 -0.99 5.00
C PRO A 85 -14.67 -0.30 3.86
N TYR A 86 -15.92 0.09 4.09
CA TYR A 86 -16.70 0.83 3.09
C TYR A 86 -16.03 2.15 2.70
N ASP A 87 -15.59 2.93 3.67
CA ASP A 87 -14.96 4.23 3.42
C ASP A 87 -13.58 4.07 2.77
N VAL A 88 -12.82 3.06 3.19
CA VAL A 88 -11.54 2.74 2.58
C VAL A 88 -11.72 2.35 1.12
N LEU A 89 -12.71 1.50 0.84
CA LEU A 89 -13.04 1.08 -0.53
C LEU A 89 -13.42 2.29 -1.39
N GLN A 90 -14.30 3.16 -0.90
CA GLN A 90 -14.67 4.37 -1.63
C GLN A 90 -13.47 5.26 -1.94
N GLY A 91 -12.59 5.46 -0.95
CA GLY A 91 -11.37 6.27 -1.13
C GLY A 91 -10.46 5.69 -2.20
N LEU A 92 -10.25 4.38 -2.19
CA LEU A 92 -9.42 3.71 -3.18
C LEU A 92 -10.04 3.77 -4.58
N LEU A 93 -11.35 3.53 -4.70
CA LEU A 93 -12.04 3.64 -5.99
C LEU A 93 -11.97 5.06 -6.55
N ALA A 94 -12.21 6.06 -5.71
CA ALA A 94 -12.18 7.46 -6.14
C ALA A 94 -10.78 7.90 -6.58
N LYS A 95 -9.74 7.35 -5.99
CA LYS A 95 -8.34 7.73 -6.26
C LYS A 95 -7.57 6.69 -7.07
N TRP A 96 -8.23 5.67 -7.59
CA TRP A 96 -7.56 4.58 -8.29
C TRP A 96 -6.66 5.07 -9.42
N GLU A 97 -7.19 5.92 -10.29
CA GLU A 97 -6.43 6.43 -11.43
C GLU A 97 -5.28 7.34 -11.00
N THR A 98 -5.47 8.11 -9.92
CA THR A 98 -4.39 8.92 -9.35
C THR A 98 -3.28 8.04 -8.79
N LEU A 99 -3.62 6.97 -8.09
CA LEU A 99 -2.64 6.01 -7.56
C LEU A 99 -1.91 5.29 -8.68
N ASP A 100 -2.63 4.89 -9.72
CA ASP A 100 -2.05 4.26 -10.90
C ASP A 100 -1.02 5.19 -11.56
N LEU A 101 -1.35 6.46 -11.69
CA LEU A 101 -0.44 7.46 -12.25
C LEU A 101 0.81 7.66 -11.36
N LEU A 102 0.62 7.68 -10.04
CA LEU A 102 1.75 7.78 -9.11
C LEU A 102 2.69 6.58 -9.26
N GLN A 103 2.14 5.37 -9.33
CA GLN A 103 2.94 4.15 -9.49
C GLN A 103 3.73 4.17 -10.80
N GLU A 104 3.16 4.74 -11.85
CA GLU A 104 3.77 4.81 -13.16
C GLU A 104 4.84 5.91 -13.27
N THR A 105 4.62 7.06 -12.64
CA THR A 105 5.42 8.26 -12.91
C THR A 105 6.29 8.72 -11.76
N LEU A 106 5.95 8.39 -10.51
CA LEU A 106 6.68 8.87 -9.36
C LEU A 106 7.96 8.06 -9.16
N GLU A 107 9.06 8.75 -8.91
CA GLU A 107 10.34 8.11 -8.64
C GLU A 107 10.26 7.24 -7.38
N ARG A 108 10.74 6.02 -7.47
CA ARG A 108 10.73 5.05 -6.36
C ARG A 108 12.10 4.96 -5.69
N PRO A 109 12.16 4.72 -4.39
CA PRO A 109 11.04 4.44 -3.48
C PRO A 109 10.22 5.70 -3.19
N PHE A 110 8.93 5.53 -2.92
CA PHE A 110 8.10 6.64 -2.47
C PHE A 110 7.10 6.19 -1.41
N ALA A 111 6.65 7.14 -0.61
CA ALA A 111 5.58 6.96 0.36
C ALA A 111 4.58 8.11 0.23
N ARG A 112 3.30 7.77 0.20
CA ARG A 112 2.20 8.73 0.18
C ARG A 112 1.17 8.32 1.23
N PHE A 113 0.31 9.25 1.59
CA PHE A 113 -0.68 9.03 2.65
C PHE A 113 -2.08 9.32 2.09
N LEU A 114 -2.94 8.32 2.17
CA LEU A 114 -4.34 8.42 1.79
C LEU A 114 -5.17 8.57 3.06
N SER A 115 -5.88 9.69 3.17
CA SER A 115 -6.80 9.89 4.29
C SER A 115 -8.13 9.18 4.02
N PRO A 116 -8.91 8.87 5.07
CA PRO A 116 -10.22 8.23 4.90
C PRO A 116 -11.21 9.03 4.05
N ASN A 117 -11.01 10.34 3.91
CA ASN A 117 -11.83 11.17 3.04
C ASN A 117 -11.31 11.30 1.60
N GLY A 118 -10.35 10.47 1.23
CA GLY A 118 -9.83 10.39 -0.13
C GLY A 118 -8.75 11.40 -0.50
N ARG A 119 -8.16 12.10 0.46
CA ARG A 119 -7.05 13.02 0.18
C ARG A 119 -5.73 12.25 0.15
N ILE A 120 -4.92 12.52 -0.87
CA ILE A 120 -3.56 11.98 -0.95
C ILE A 120 -2.57 13.07 -0.60
N ALA A 121 -1.77 12.84 0.44
CA ALA A 121 -0.75 13.78 0.89
C ALA A 121 0.65 13.18 0.67
N SER A 122 1.63 14.07 0.52
CA SER A 122 3.02 13.69 0.59
C SER A 122 3.36 13.19 2.00
N GLN A 123 4.48 12.48 2.11
CA GLN A 123 4.90 11.89 3.39
C GLN A 123 5.08 12.96 4.47
N PHE A 124 4.78 12.61 5.71
CA PHE A 124 5.12 13.42 6.86
C PHE A 124 6.64 13.42 7.06
N ARG A 125 7.17 14.51 7.62
CA ARG A 125 8.61 14.71 7.76
C ARG A 125 9.30 13.54 8.47
N GLN A 126 8.71 13.02 9.55
CA GLN A 126 9.30 11.93 10.32
C GLN A 126 9.28 10.58 9.60
N PHE A 127 8.53 10.45 8.52
CA PHE A 127 8.44 9.22 7.73
C PHE A 127 9.09 9.36 6.36
N LYS A 128 9.90 10.38 6.16
CA LYS A 128 10.55 10.61 4.87
C LYS A 128 11.56 9.49 4.56
N LEU A 129 11.48 8.96 3.35
CA LEU A 129 12.41 7.95 2.85
C LEU A 129 13.77 8.52 2.45
#